data_fd37166c4113697fdb3f7473ef19895a
#
_entry.id   fd37166c4113697fdb3f7473ef19895a
#
_cell.length_a   1.000
_cell.length_b   1.000
_cell.length_c   1.000
_cell.angle_alpha   90.00
_cell.angle_beta   90.00
_cell.angle_gamma   90.00
#
_symmetry.space_group_name_H-M   'P 1'
#
loop_
_entity.id
_entity.type
_entity.pdbx_description
1 polymer ?
#
loop_
_entity_poly.entity_id
_entity_poly.type
_entity_poly.pdbx_seq_one_letter_code
_entity_poly.pdbx_strand_id
1 'polypeptide(L)'
;MIYQSPDGTYGYTVPKKGNLDSADPGGLSNPNIPCKGKAVAYYHTHGAYDSRYDNENFSDADENYASYFNINGYVGTPGGRFGKTNGNHSSNQYIDNALPTQAQSIFKFWY
;
A
#
# COMPACT_ATOMS: atom_id res chain seq x y z
N MET A 1 -7.04 -3.66 0.68
CA MET A 1 -7.50 -3.02 1.94
C MET A 1 -7.16 -3.90 3.13
N ILE A 2 -6.79 -3.28 4.23
CA ILE A 2 -6.68 -3.94 5.54
C ILE A 2 -7.97 -3.68 6.29
N TYR A 3 -8.54 -4.70 6.89
CA TYR A 3 -9.79 -4.57 7.66
C TYR A 3 -9.62 -5.13 9.07
N GLN A 4 -10.47 -4.68 9.97
CA GLN A 4 -10.59 -5.22 11.32
C GLN A 4 -11.93 -5.93 11.46
N SER A 5 -11.88 -7.15 11.99
CA SER A 5 -13.07 -7.93 12.30
C SER A 5 -13.64 -7.55 13.65
N PRO A 6 -14.92 -7.89 13.95
CA PRO A 6 -15.55 -7.54 15.25
C PRO A 6 -14.83 -8.08 16.47
N ASP A 7 -14.08 -9.17 16.33
CA ASP A 7 -13.27 -9.75 17.42
C ASP A 7 -11.93 -9.03 17.64
N GLY A 8 -11.65 -7.97 16.86
CA GLY A 8 -10.42 -7.19 16.96
C GLY A 8 -9.26 -7.69 16.11
N THR A 9 -9.39 -8.83 15.45
CA THR A 9 -8.35 -9.34 14.55
C THR A 9 -8.34 -8.58 13.23
N TYR A 10 -7.18 -8.58 12.55
CA TYR A 10 -6.98 -7.92 11.27
C TYR A 10 -6.84 -8.93 10.15
N GLY A 11 -7.31 -8.55 8.97
CA GLY A 11 -7.12 -9.28 7.74
C GLY A 11 -6.88 -8.32 6.58
N TYR A 12 -6.67 -8.89 5.40
CA TYR A 12 -6.46 -8.09 4.20
C TYR A 12 -7.21 -8.69 3.02
N THR A 13 -7.63 -7.80 2.10
CA THR A 13 -8.22 -8.25 0.83
C THR A 13 -7.10 -8.60 -0.15
N VAL A 14 -7.38 -9.51 -1.08
CA VAL A 14 -6.40 -9.89 -2.12
C VAL A 14 -5.99 -8.63 -2.90
N PRO A 15 -4.69 -8.40 -3.11
CA PRO A 15 -4.22 -7.25 -3.87
C PRO A 15 -4.75 -7.29 -5.31
N LYS A 16 -5.23 -6.14 -5.78
CA LYS A 16 -5.62 -5.95 -7.17
C LYS A 16 -4.42 -5.48 -7.96
N LYS A 17 -4.14 -6.13 -9.08
CA LYS A 17 -3.05 -5.71 -9.97
C LYS A 17 -3.33 -4.31 -10.50
N GLY A 18 -2.38 -3.39 -10.30
CA GLY A 18 -2.44 -2.04 -10.83
C GLY A 18 -1.69 -1.89 -12.16
N ASN A 19 -1.61 -0.64 -12.60
CA ASN A 19 -0.79 -0.23 -13.74
C ASN A 19 0.63 0.15 -13.29
N LEU A 20 1.46 0.59 -14.24
CA LEU A 20 2.84 1.02 -13.95
C LEU A 20 2.90 2.15 -12.91
N ASP A 21 1.93 3.07 -12.92
CA ASP A 21 1.90 4.28 -12.08
C ASP A 21 0.70 4.38 -11.14
N SER A 22 -0.20 3.39 -11.13
CA SER A 22 -1.39 3.45 -10.28
C SER A 22 -1.89 2.07 -9.87
N ALA A 23 -2.51 2.01 -8.70
CA ALA A 23 -3.23 0.85 -8.20
C ALA A 23 -4.45 1.32 -7.40
N ASP A 24 -5.54 0.56 -7.47
CA ASP A 24 -6.77 0.84 -6.72
C ASP A 24 -6.87 -0.11 -5.52
N PRO A 25 -6.80 0.40 -4.28
CA PRO A 25 -6.95 -0.45 -3.08
C PRO A 25 -8.36 -0.98 -2.85
N GLY A 26 -9.37 -0.49 -3.58
CA GLY A 26 -10.74 -1.01 -3.54
C GLY A 26 -11.73 -0.21 -2.70
N GLY A 27 -11.30 0.84 -2.00
CA GLY A 27 -12.18 1.69 -1.19
C GLY A 27 -12.67 1.06 0.12
N LEU A 28 -13.40 1.85 0.92
CA LEU A 28 -13.87 1.40 2.24
C LEU A 28 -14.99 0.35 2.17
N SER A 29 -15.74 0.34 1.09
CA SER A 29 -16.84 -0.61 0.86
C SER A 29 -16.43 -1.76 -0.06
N ASN A 30 -15.15 -2.11 -0.06
CA ASN A 30 -14.63 -3.24 -0.84
C ASN A 30 -15.46 -4.50 -0.56
N PRO A 31 -16.06 -5.12 -1.61
CA PRO A 31 -16.92 -6.29 -1.43
C PRO A 31 -16.17 -7.52 -0.91
N ASN A 32 -14.83 -7.52 -0.97
CA ASN A 32 -13.99 -8.61 -0.43
C ASN A 32 -13.75 -8.47 1.08
N ILE A 33 -14.21 -7.41 1.73
CA ILE A 33 -14.18 -7.29 3.18
C ILE A 33 -15.30 -8.17 3.74
N PRO A 34 -15.01 -9.08 4.69
CA PRO A 34 -16.04 -9.92 5.29
C PRO A 34 -17.16 -9.10 5.94
N CYS A 35 -18.36 -9.69 6.00
CA CYS A 35 -19.50 -9.07 6.67
C CYS A 35 -19.13 -8.65 8.09
N LYS A 36 -19.52 -7.43 8.47
CA LYS A 36 -19.18 -6.78 9.75
C LYS A 36 -17.70 -6.40 9.90
N GLY A 37 -16.85 -6.68 8.93
CA GLY A 37 -15.50 -6.14 8.90
C GLY A 37 -15.51 -4.66 8.54
N LYS A 38 -14.50 -3.92 9.03
CA LYS A 38 -14.35 -2.49 8.77
C LYS A 38 -12.99 -2.23 8.15
N ALA A 39 -12.96 -1.54 7.02
CA ALA A 39 -11.71 -1.08 6.42
C ALA A 39 -11.02 -0.08 7.35
N VAL A 40 -9.75 -0.31 7.66
CA VAL A 40 -8.96 0.52 8.59
C VAL A 40 -7.70 1.09 7.97
N ALA A 41 -7.23 0.50 6.86
CA ALA A 41 -6.05 0.98 6.15
C ALA A 41 -6.07 0.46 4.72
N TYR A 42 -5.30 1.11 3.86
CA TYR A 42 -5.01 0.56 2.53
C TYR A 42 -3.52 0.18 2.44
N TYR A 43 -3.21 -0.68 1.50
CA TYR A 43 -1.84 -1.02 1.17
C TYR A 43 -1.70 -1.19 -0.35
N HIS A 44 -0.51 -0.91 -0.85
CA HIS A 44 -0.15 -1.20 -2.24
C HIS A 44 1.36 -1.27 -2.38
N THR A 45 1.82 -1.77 -3.52
CA THR A 45 3.21 -1.69 -3.91
C THR A 45 3.35 -0.69 -5.05
N HIS A 46 4.40 0.12 -5.02
CA HIS A 46 4.75 0.93 -6.17
C HIS A 46 5.30 0.03 -7.29
N GLY A 47 5.11 0.46 -8.51
CA GLY A 47 5.59 -0.27 -9.68
C GLY A 47 7.12 -0.40 -9.71
N ALA A 48 7.61 -1.20 -10.66
CA ALA A 48 9.03 -1.33 -10.91
C ALA A 48 9.67 0.03 -11.16
N TYR A 49 10.95 0.17 -10.79
CA TYR A 49 11.66 1.42 -10.99
C TYR A 49 11.54 1.95 -12.42
N ASP A 50 11.15 3.21 -12.53
CA ASP A 50 11.07 3.95 -13.78
C ASP A 50 11.51 5.38 -13.48
N SER A 51 12.52 5.89 -14.22
CA SER A 51 13.07 7.22 -13.98
C SER A 51 12.09 8.36 -14.19
N ARG A 52 10.92 8.10 -14.79
CA ARG A 52 9.85 9.09 -14.99
C ARG A 52 8.99 9.30 -13.74
N TYR A 53 9.09 8.40 -12.75
CA TYR A 53 8.26 8.41 -11.55
C TYR A 53 9.11 8.34 -10.30
N ASP A 54 8.61 8.91 -9.21
CA ASP A 54 9.15 8.67 -7.86
C ASP A 54 8.49 7.40 -7.29
N ASN A 55 9.21 6.29 -7.37
CA ASN A 55 8.73 5.00 -6.89
C ASN A 55 9.05 4.76 -5.41
N GLU A 56 9.81 5.65 -4.76
CA GLU A 56 10.31 5.44 -3.39
C GLU A 56 9.57 6.23 -2.32
N ASN A 57 8.70 7.15 -2.70
CA ASN A 57 7.94 7.99 -1.78
C ASN A 57 6.44 7.90 -2.07
N PHE A 58 5.62 8.26 -1.08
CA PHE A 58 4.20 8.42 -1.32
C PHE A 58 3.95 9.51 -2.35
N SER A 59 3.04 9.22 -3.29
CA SER A 59 2.54 10.22 -4.23
C SER A 59 1.47 11.09 -3.57
N ASP A 60 1.16 12.23 -4.20
CA ASP A 60 0.03 13.07 -3.77
C ASP A 60 -1.27 12.28 -3.79
N ALA A 61 -1.46 11.39 -4.78
CA ALA A 61 -2.63 10.54 -4.86
C ALA A 61 -2.74 9.58 -3.67
N ASP A 62 -1.62 9.00 -3.22
CA ASP A 62 -1.57 8.12 -2.05
C ASP A 62 -1.99 8.89 -0.79
N GLU A 63 -1.42 10.08 -0.59
CA GLU A 63 -1.73 10.93 0.56
C GLU A 63 -3.18 11.40 0.53
N ASN A 64 -3.68 11.80 -0.64
CA ASN A 64 -5.06 12.22 -0.81
C ASN A 64 -6.04 11.09 -0.54
N TYR A 65 -5.72 9.86 -0.93
CA TYR A 65 -6.56 8.70 -0.65
C TYR A 65 -6.66 8.45 0.86
N ALA A 66 -5.54 8.45 1.57
CA ALA A 66 -5.51 8.28 3.02
C ALA A 66 -6.30 9.39 3.73
N SER A 67 -6.12 10.64 3.32
CA SER A 67 -6.81 11.79 3.87
C SER A 67 -8.31 11.76 3.60
N TYR A 68 -8.70 11.46 2.36
CA TYR A 68 -10.11 11.42 1.95
C TYR A 68 -10.90 10.39 2.75
N PHE A 69 -10.35 9.19 2.94
CA PHE A 69 -11.02 8.12 3.68
C PHE A 69 -10.70 8.13 5.17
N ASN A 70 -9.83 9.01 5.62
CA ASN A 70 -9.38 9.10 7.02
C ASN A 70 -8.84 7.77 7.54
N ILE A 71 -7.97 7.14 6.77
CA ILE A 71 -7.31 5.85 7.09
C ILE A 71 -5.81 5.97 6.83
N ASN A 72 -5.04 5.09 7.47
CA ASN A 72 -3.62 4.99 7.15
C ASN A 72 -3.40 4.29 5.82
N GLY A 73 -2.31 4.65 5.15
CA GLY A 73 -1.83 3.97 3.96
C GLY A 73 -0.45 3.38 4.18
N TYR A 74 -0.21 2.24 3.57
CA TYR A 74 1.07 1.54 3.59
C TYR A 74 1.54 1.26 2.18
N VAL A 75 2.85 1.37 1.95
CA VAL A 75 3.44 1.15 0.63
C VAL A 75 4.72 0.33 0.74
N GLY A 76 4.91 -0.58 -0.22
CA GLY A 76 6.18 -1.22 -0.47
C GLY A 76 6.79 -0.67 -1.75
N THR A 77 8.09 -0.37 -1.75
CA THR A 77 8.77 0.24 -2.88
C THR A 77 9.75 -0.72 -3.56
N PRO A 78 10.12 -0.47 -4.83
CA PRO A 78 11.11 -1.31 -5.52
C PRO A 78 12.49 -1.29 -4.87
N GLY A 79 12.82 -0.23 -4.13
CA GLY A 79 14.06 -0.13 -3.35
C GLY A 79 14.03 -0.81 -1.99
N GLY A 80 12.93 -1.48 -1.64
CA GLY A 80 12.79 -2.22 -0.38
C GLY A 80 12.36 -1.38 0.82
N ARG A 81 11.83 -0.18 0.61
CA ARG A 81 11.27 0.66 1.67
C ARG A 81 9.85 0.24 2.01
N PHE A 82 9.51 0.33 3.28
CA PHE A 82 8.14 0.21 3.76
C PHE A 82 7.70 1.56 4.32
N GLY A 83 6.63 2.11 3.77
CA GLY A 83 6.14 3.43 4.13
C GLY A 83 4.77 3.42 4.79
N LYS A 84 4.52 4.42 5.64
CA LYS A 84 3.23 4.68 6.30
C LYS A 84 2.88 6.16 6.17
N THR A 85 1.65 6.45 5.82
CA THR A 85 1.09 7.82 5.79
C THR A 85 -0.29 7.85 6.44
N ASN A 86 -0.66 8.98 7.04
CA ASN A 86 -2.05 9.25 7.44
C ASN A 86 -2.76 10.24 6.49
N GLY A 87 -2.11 10.58 5.38
CA GLY A 87 -2.60 11.56 4.42
C GLY A 87 -1.99 12.95 4.57
N ASN A 88 -1.35 13.23 5.69
CA ASN A 88 -0.57 14.45 5.88
C ASN A 88 0.88 14.16 5.51
N HIS A 89 1.43 14.89 4.55
CA HIS A 89 2.80 14.68 4.06
C HIS A 89 3.83 14.66 5.20
N SER A 90 3.68 15.51 6.18
CA SER A 90 4.60 15.57 7.34
C SER A 90 4.53 14.32 8.25
N SER A 91 3.50 13.51 8.12
CA SER A 91 3.33 12.25 8.88
C SER A 91 4.03 11.07 8.23
N ASN A 92 4.49 11.20 6.99
CA ASN A 92 5.06 10.09 6.23
C ASN A 92 6.30 9.54 6.95
N GLN A 93 6.31 8.24 7.15
CA GLN A 93 7.40 7.50 7.79
C GLN A 93 7.83 6.37 6.89
N TYR A 94 9.14 6.09 6.85
CA TYR A 94 9.70 5.04 6.03
C TYR A 94 10.69 4.21 6.83
N ILE A 95 10.69 2.91 6.55
CA ILE A 95 11.70 1.97 7.06
C ILE A 95 12.47 1.46 5.84
N ASP A 96 13.74 1.81 5.76
CA ASP A 96 14.62 1.37 4.68
C ASP A 96 15.00 -0.10 4.88
N ASN A 97 15.26 -0.80 3.79
CA ASN A 97 15.67 -2.20 3.78
C ASN A 97 14.70 -3.15 4.52
N ALA A 98 13.44 -2.77 4.61
CA ALA A 98 12.40 -3.55 5.30
C ALA A 98 11.86 -4.69 4.44
N LEU A 99 11.92 -4.54 3.11
CA LEU A 99 11.33 -5.46 2.14
C LEU A 99 12.40 -5.86 1.11
N PRO A 100 12.18 -6.97 0.38
CA PRO A 100 13.04 -7.30 -0.76
C PRO A 100 13.05 -6.18 -1.78
N THR A 101 14.21 -5.89 -2.36
CA THR A 101 14.33 -4.97 -3.48
C THR A 101 13.77 -5.59 -4.76
N GLN A 102 13.51 -4.75 -5.77
CA GLN A 102 13.06 -5.22 -7.08
C GLN A 102 13.98 -6.30 -7.64
N ALA A 103 15.31 -6.11 -7.58
CA ALA A 103 16.27 -7.09 -8.07
C ALA A 103 16.18 -8.41 -7.29
N GLN A 104 16.08 -8.36 -5.97
CA GLN A 104 15.93 -9.56 -5.13
C GLN A 104 14.59 -10.27 -5.40
N SER A 105 13.52 -9.52 -5.60
CA SER A 105 12.21 -10.08 -5.94
C SER A 105 12.23 -10.79 -7.28
N ILE A 106 12.88 -10.22 -8.30
CA ILE A 106 13.05 -10.84 -9.61
C ILE A 106 13.80 -12.17 -9.46
N PHE A 107 14.90 -12.18 -8.72
CA PHE A 107 15.65 -13.42 -8.50
C PHE A 107 14.81 -14.49 -7.79
N LYS A 108 13.97 -14.13 -6.86
CA LYS A 108 13.09 -15.08 -6.17
C LYS A 108 12.05 -15.71 -7.09
N PHE A 109 11.57 -14.98 -8.08
CA PHE A 109 10.55 -15.47 -9.00
C PHE A 109 11.11 -16.30 -10.17
N TRP A 110 12.38 -16.12 -10.51
CA TRP A 110 13.00 -16.78 -11.65
C TRP A 110 13.86 -17.99 -11.27
N TYR A 111 14.02 -18.22 -10.02
CA TYR A 111 14.65 -19.43 -9.49
C TYR A 111 13.56 -20.40 -9.04
#